data_ccbe73bf06156dbf9357160454c2e554
#
_entry.id   ccbe73bf06156dbf9357160454c2e554
#
_cell.length_a   1.000
_cell.length_b   1.000
_cell.length_c   1.000
_cell.angle_alpha   90.00
_cell.angle_beta   90.00
_cell.angle_gamma   90.00
#
_symmetry.space_group_name_H-M   'P 1'
#
loop_
_entity.id
_entity.type
_entity.pdbx_description
1 polymer ?
#
loop_
_entity_poly.entity_id
_entity_poly.type
_entity_poly.pdbx_seq_one_letter_code
_entity_poly.pdbx_strand_id
1 'polypeptide(L)'
;MTFGLPGTIISRIPNENLGIKLERHRPVRLLTRARNLILAVAAGLLAVTIGCGSDATSVPVGLPSEIPPGTPDAVSIAVPASSETPTKRQVIQRPIAQVGDLEFLVELAADPEKRVKGLSGLPFLEAGTGMLFVFEDPERLRFWMRGMEISLDIVWISSDCRVVDVSEDVPFPDPDTPLNELPRYSPESPAQYVLEINGGEAAELGLGIGDTVEFLGGLAGTYGC
;
A
#
# COMPACT_ATOMS: atom_id res chain seq x y z
N MET A 1 -39.47 -31.85 -8.76
CA MET A 1 -39.28 -30.47 -9.23
C MET A 1 -37.87 -30.09 -8.91
N THR A 2 -36.99 -30.18 -9.92
CA THR A 2 -35.54 -30.00 -9.76
C THR A 2 -35.19 -28.63 -10.31
N PHE A 3 -34.79 -27.70 -9.45
CA PHE A 3 -34.30 -26.37 -9.89
C PHE A 3 -32.81 -26.48 -10.18
N GLY A 4 -32.47 -26.39 -11.47
CA GLY A 4 -31.09 -26.29 -11.93
C GLY A 4 -30.59 -24.85 -11.77
N LEU A 5 -29.40 -24.70 -11.18
CA LEU A 5 -28.65 -23.44 -11.11
C LEU A 5 -27.98 -23.18 -12.46
N PRO A 6 -27.91 -21.93 -12.96
CA PRO A 6 -27.20 -21.62 -14.19
C PRO A 6 -25.69 -21.63 -13.94
N GLY A 7 -25.01 -22.58 -14.55
CA GLY A 7 -23.54 -22.66 -14.58
C GLY A 7 -22.96 -21.51 -15.39
N THR A 8 -21.95 -20.86 -14.84
CA THR A 8 -21.11 -19.89 -15.53
C THR A 8 -20.31 -20.60 -16.61
N ILE A 9 -20.60 -20.31 -17.87
CA ILE A 9 -19.87 -20.84 -19.02
C ILE A 9 -18.59 -20.00 -19.18
N ILE A 10 -17.45 -20.57 -18.79
CA ILE A 10 -16.13 -20.06 -19.20
C ILE A 10 -15.90 -20.57 -20.61
N SER A 11 -16.13 -19.73 -21.63
CA SER A 11 -15.80 -20.07 -23.02
C SER A 11 -14.29 -20.00 -23.23
N ARG A 12 -13.66 -21.15 -23.42
CA ARG A 12 -12.32 -21.26 -24.02
C ARG A 12 -12.38 -20.75 -25.44
N ILE A 13 -11.61 -19.72 -25.76
CA ILE A 13 -11.39 -19.27 -27.13
C ILE A 13 -10.31 -20.17 -27.75
N PRO A 14 -10.55 -20.83 -28.90
CA PRO A 14 -9.52 -21.60 -29.56
C PRO A 14 -8.44 -20.67 -30.14
N ASN A 15 -7.20 -21.11 -29.99
CA ASN A 15 -5.99 -20.47 -30.48
C ASN A 15 -5.93 -20.59 -32.01
N GLU A 16 -6.39 -19.58 -32.73
CA GLU A 16 -6.15 -19.48 -34.15
C GLU A 16 -4.84 -18.76 -34.42
N ASN A 17 -3.90 -19.53 -35.01
CA ASN A 17 -2.64 -19.07 -35.58
C ASN A 17 -2.91 -18.01 -36.67
N LEU A 18 -2.84 -16.72 -36.31
CA LEU A 18 -2.71 -15.65 -37.31
C LEU A 18 -1.22 -15.31 -37.44
N GLY A 19 -0.66 -15.72 -38.58
CA GLY A 19 0.68 -15.32 -38.99
C GLY A 19 0.82 -13.80 -39.09
N ILE A 20 1.45 -13.20 -38.14
CA ILE A 20 1.79 -11.77 -38.16
C ILE A 20 3.17 -11.60 -38.80
N LYS A 21 3.12 -11.05 -40.02
CA LYS A 21 4.25 -10.60 -40.83
C LYS A 21 5.05 -9.56 -40.03
N LEU A 22 6.29 -9.88 -39.69
CA LEU A 22 7.23 -8.97 -39.06
C LEU A 22 7.54 -7.79 -39.99
N GLU A 23 6.93 -6.66 -39.80
CA GLU A 23 7.44 -5.40 -40.35
C GLU A 23 8.55 -4.87 -39.46
N ARG A 24 9.73 -4.79 -40.00
CA ARG A 24 10.92 -4.22 -39.37
C ARG A 24 10.72 -2.73 -39.15
N HIS A 25 10.40 -2.30 -37.96
CA HIS A 25 10.50 -0.91 -37.58
C HIS A 25 11.97 -0.50 -37.41
N ARG A 26 12.36 0.51 -38.20
CA ARG A 26 13.69 1.16 -38.14
C ARG A 26 13.83 1.89 -36.80
N PRO A 27 15.03 1.91 -36.19
CA PRO A 27 15.25 2.65 -34.97
C PRO A 27 15.20 4.16 -35.25
N VAL A 28 14.31 4.86 -34.57
CA VAL A 28 14.27 6.33 -34.53
C VAL A 28 15.46 6.78 -33.68
N ARG A 29 16.41 7.46 -34.30
CA ARG A 29 17.52 8.12 -33.62
C ARG A 29 16.99 9.26 -32.78
N LEU A 30 16.98 9.11 -31.45
CA LEU A 30 16.74 10.21 -30.52
C LEU A 30 17.98 11.14 -30.56
N LEU A 31 17.78 12.33 -31.09
CA LEU A 31 18.75 13.42 -30.99
C LEU A 31 18.72 13.96 -29.54
N THR A 32 19.75 13.62 -28.80
CA THR A 32 20.10 14.27 -27.53
C THR A 32 20.38 15.75 -27.78
N ARG A 33 19.50 16.63 -27.39
CA ARG A 33 19.78 18.05 -27.20
C ARG A 33 20.02 18.32 -25.72
N ALA A 34 21.29 18.26 -25.35
CA ALA A 34 21.78 18.90 -24.14
C ALA A 34 21.55 20.41 -24.26
N ARG A 35 20.78 21.01 -23.39
CA ARG A 35 20.76 22.46 -23.17
C ARG A 35 21.08 22.71 -21.69
N ASN A 36 22.37 22.89 -21.46
CA ASN A 36 22.88 23.54 -20.26
C ASN A 36 22.30 24.97 -20.22
N LEU A 37 21.53 25.30 -19.22
CA LEU A 37 21.25 26.67 -18.88
C LEU A 37 21.74 26.92 -17.45
N ILE A 38 22.96 27.43 -17.39
CA ILE A 38 23.54 28.05 -16.19
C ILE A 38 22.86 29.42 -16.03
N LEU A 39 22.12 29.62 -14.95
CA LEU A 39 21.74 30.95 -14.50
C LEU A 39 22.28 31.15 -13.08
N ALA A 40 23.35 31.93 -13.01
CA ALA A 40 23.84 32.57 -11.82
C ALA A 40 22.88 33.71 -11.46
N VAL A 41 22.37 33.75 -10.23
CA VAL A 41 21.71 34.96 -9.68
C VAL A 41 22.31 35.26 -8.33
N ALA A 42 22.73 36.50 -8.30
CA ALA A 42 23.49 37.23 -7.32
C ALA A 42 22.89 37.29 -5.91
N ALA A 43 23.82 37.46 -4.98
CA ALA A 43 23.63 37.87 -3.61
C ALA A 43 22.80 39.12 -3.44
N GLY A 44 21.85 39.10 -2.50
CA GLY A 44 21.18 40.27 -1.95
C GLY A 44 21.20 40.17 -0.44
N LEU A 45 22.21 40.80 0.17
CA LEU A 45 22.23 41.11 1.59
C LEU A 45 21.15 42.14 1.90
N LEU A 46 20.27 41.86 2.85
CA LEU A 46 19.54 42.90 3.54
C LEU A 46 19.55 42.54 5.06
N ALA A 47 20.33 43.30 5.80
CA ALA A 47 20.34 43.34 7.23
C ALA A 47 19.22 44.25 7.74
N VAL A 48 18.40 43.81 8.68
CA VAL A 48 17.55 44.68 9.50
C VAL A 48 17.55 44.17 10.95
N THR A 49 18.28 44.86 11.76
CA THR A 49 18.15 45.34 13.13
C THR A 49 17.18 44.68 14.12
N ILE A 50 17.78 44.17 15.12
CA ILE A 50 17.61 44.29 16.61
C ILE A 50 16.34 44.98 17.09
N GLY A 51 15.54 44.24 17.85
CA GLY A 51 14.51 44.73 18.76
C GLY A 51 14.48 43.86 20.01
N CYS A 52 15.21 44.31 21.05
CA CYS A 52 15.06 43.81 22.42
C CYS A 52 13.72 44.26 22.96
N GLY A 53 12.94 43.34 23.52
CA GLY A 53 11.78 43.60 24.34
C GLY A 53 11.74 42.58 25.48
N SER A 54 12.30 42.95 26.62
CA SER A 54 12.19 42.21 27.86
C SER A 54 10.90 42.59 28.55
N ASP A 55 10.03 41.62 28.86
CA ASP A 55 9.03 41.76 29.90
C ASP A 55 8.96 40.46 30.71
N ALA A 56 9.59 40.54 31.87
CA ALA A 56 9.52 39.55 32.91
C ALA A 56 8.27 39.80 33.74
N THR A 57 7.27 38.96 33.67
CA THR A 57 6.18 38.91 34.62
C THR A 57 6.33 37.66 35.48
N SER A 58 6.85 37.90 36.69
CA SER A 58 6.95 36.93 37.77
C SER A 58 5.59 36.70 38.40
N VAL A 59 5.13 35.45 38.43
CA VAL A 59 3.96 35.02 39.21
C VAL A 59 4.46 34.29 40.46
N PRO A 60 3.96 34.64 41.65
CA PRO A 60 4.46 34.07 42.91
C PRO A 60 3.94 32.64 43.12
N VAL A 61 4.88 31.76 43.44
CA VAL A 61 4.64 30.41 43.94
C VAL A 61 4.05 30.49 45.34
N GLY A 62 2.80 30.12 45.52
CA GLY A 62 2.19 29.83 46.82
C GLY A 62 2.35 28.35 47.16
N LEU A 63 3.15 28.05 48.15
CA LEU A 63 3.14 26.76 48.85
C LEU A 63 1.97 26.73 49.83
N PRO A 64 1.22 25.65 49.94
CA PRO A 64 0.55 25.27 51.15
C PRO A 64 1.34 24.16 51.84
N SER A 65 1.65 24.46 53.09
CA SER A 65 2.23 23.60 54.09
C SER A 65 1.30 22.48 54.59
N GLU A 66 1.97 21.50 55.18
CA GLU A 66 1.50 20.58 56.23
C GLU A 66 0.71 19.35 55.83
N ILE A 67 1.45 18.25 55.80
CA ILE A 67 0.94 16.89 55.93
C ILE A 67 1.10 16.50 57.43
N PRO A 68 0.05 16.10 58.13
CA PRO A 68 0.18 15.56 59.48
C PRO A 68 0.73 14.13 59.42
N PRO A 69 1.53 13.70 60.43
CA PRO A 69 2.04 12.34 60.49
C PRO A 69 0.95 11.36 60.92
N GLY A 70 0.41 10.62 59.95
CA GLY A 70 -0.46 9.46 60.23
C GLY A 70 0.40 8.21 60.37
N THR A 71 0.27 7.54 61.50
CA THR A 71 0.82 6.24 61.86
C THR A 71 0.58 5.16 60.82
N PRO A 72 1.57 4.33 60.48
CA PRO A 72 1.34 3.21 59.59
C PRO A 72 0.76 2.01 60.36
N ASP A 73 -0.52 1.76 60.21
CA ASP A 73 -1.09 0.45 60.51
C ASP A 73 -0.73 -0.51 59.36
N ALA A 74 0.15 -1.46 59.69
CA ALA A 74 0.55 -2.51 58.79
C ALA A 74 -0.62 -3.50 58.57
N VAL A 75 -1.45 -3.22 57.56
CA VAL A 75 -2.38 -4.22 57.01
C VAL A 75 -1.61 -5.09 56.02
N SER A 76 -1.16 -6.25 56.52
CA SER A 76 -0.57 -7.30 55.71
C SER A 76 -1.68 -7.92 54.83
N ILE A 77 -1.88 -7.39 53.63
CA ILE A 77 -2.71 -8.03 52.64
C ILE A 77 -1.89 -9.13 51.96
N ALA A 78 -2.15 -10.35 52.37
CA ALA A 78 -1.67 -11.53 51.68
C ALA A 78 -2.29 -11.51 50.25
N VAL A 79 -1.50 -11.14 49.28
CA VAL A 79 -1.86 -11.30 47.85
C VAL A 79 -1.77 -12.81 47.54
N PRO A 80 -2.87 -13.48 47.16
CA PRO A 80 -2.76 -14.83 46.68
C PRO A 80 -1.89 -14.82 45.43
N ALA A 81 -0.81 -15.60 45.45
CA ALA A 81 0.00 -15.84 44.25
C ALA A 81 -0.88 -16.59 43.24
N SER A 82 -1.55 -15.84 42.39
CA SER A 82 -2.16 -16.36 41.15
C SER A 82 -1.02 -16.85 40.29
N SER A 83 -0.87 -18.18 40.23
CA SER A 83 -0.03 -18.86 39.24
C SER A 83 -0.64 -18.58 37.87
N GLU A 84 -0.36 -17.45 37.32
CA GLU A 84 -0.66 -17.16 35.91
C GLU A 84 0.31 -18.03 35.09
N THR A 85 -0.20 -19.17 34.62
CA THR A 85 0.44 -19.93 33.56
C THR A 85 0.73 -18.91 32.43
N PRO A 86 1.98 -18.79 31.93
CA PRO A 86 2.28 -17.87 30.88
C PRO A 86 1.48 -18.25 29.64
N THR A 87 0.35 -17.61 29.44
CA THR A 87 -0.38 -17.67 28.18
C THR A 87 0.61 -17.20 27.12
N LYS A 88 1.03 -18.14 26.27
CA LYS A 88 1.88 -17.88 25.12
C LYS A 88 1.22 -16.72 24.34
N ARG A 89 1.74 -15.50 24.58
CA ARG A 89 1.27 -14.30 23.87
C ARG A 89 1.48 -14.59 22.39
N GLN A 90 0.42 -14.90 21.67
CA GLN A 90 0.46 -14.99 20.22
C GLN A 90 0.86 -13.62 19.71
N VAL A 91 2.10 -13.51 19.25
CA VAL A 91 2.54 -12.34 18.49
C VAL A 91 1.73 -12.39 17.22
N ILE A 92 0.73 -11.53 17.10
CA ILE A 92 -0.01 -11.34 15.86
C ILE A 92 1.00 -10.69 14.91
N GLN A 93 1.58 -11.52 14.05
CA GLN A 93 2.46 -11.03 13.01
C GLN A 93 1.56 -10.41 11.93
N ARG A 94 1.67 -9.09 11.77
CA ARG A 94 0.91 -8.36 10.74
C ARG A 94 1.43 -8.77 9.36
N PRO A 95 0.55 -8.95 8.37
CA PRO A 95 0.97 -9.29 7.01
C PRO A 95 1.65 -8.08 6.36
N ILE A 96 2.84 -8.29 5.79
CA ILE A 96 3.65 -7.26 5.15
C ILE A 96 4.06 -7.76 3.76
N ALA A 97 3.90 -6.90 2.75
CA ALA A 97 4.51 -7.06 1.44
C ALA A 97 5.70 -6.10 1.38
N GLN A 98 6.91 -6.63 1.27
CA GLN A 98 8.11 -5.86 1.06
C GLN A 98 8.42 -5.83 -0.44
N VAL A 99 8.64 -4.63 -1.00
CA VAL A 99 9.02 -4.41 -2.40
C VAL A 99 10.34 -3.64 -2.41
N GLY A 100 11.43 -4.29 -2.81
CA GLY A 100 12.77 -3.74 -2.59
C GLY A 100 13.03 -3.50 -1.11
N ASP A 101 13.30 -2.24 -0.74
CA ASP A 101 13.51 -1.82 0.65
C ASP A 101 12.23 -1.22 1.30
N LEU A 102 11.09 -1.23 0.58
CA LEU A 102 9.83 -0.63 1.03
C LEU A 102 8.93 -1.69 1.65
N GLU A 103 8.36 -1.40 2.81
CA GLU A 103 7.41 -2.28 3.51
C GLU A 103 6.00 -1.69 3.46
N PHE A 104 5.05 -2.49 2.99
CA PHE A 104 3.62 -2.17 3.00
C PHE A 104 2.88 -3.12 3.93
N LEU A 105 2.18 -2.56 4.90
CA LEU A 105 1.27 -3.32 5.74
C LEU A 105 0.00 -3.62 4.94
N VAL A 106 -0.31 -4.88 4.72
CA VAL A 106 -1.38 -5.23 3.77
C VAL A 106 -2.55 -5.96 4.42
N GLU A 107 -3.74 -5.74 3.87
CA GLU A 107 -4.86 -6.67 4.00
C GLU A 107 -4.74 -7.74 2.91
N LEU A 108 -5.11 -8.99 3.27
CA LEU A 108 -4.99 -10.12 2.35
C LEU A 108 -6.32 -10.44 1.67
N ALA A 109 -6.32 -10.44 0.33
CA ALA A 109 -7.42 -10.88 -0.52
C ALA A 109 -7.06 -12.19 -1.25
N ALA A 110 -7.09 -13.33 -0.53
CA ALA A 110 -6.77 -14.64 -1.07
C ALA A 110 -8.01 -15.45 -1.49
N ASP A 111 -9.19 -15.08 -1.04
CA ASP A 111 -10.45 -15.73 -1.43
C ASP A 111 -11.23 -14.89 -2.46
N PRO A 112 -12.12 -15.52 -3.26
CA PRO A 112 -12.86 -14.83 -4.32
C PRO A 112 -13.73 -13.67 -3.82
N GLU A 113 -14.31 -13.78 -2.63
CA GLU A 113 -15.18 -12.75 -2.07
C GLU A 113 -14.38 -11.48 -1.75
N LYS A 114 -13.24 -11.63 -1.08
CA LYS A 114 -12.35 -10.51 -0.79
C LYS A 114 -11.75 -9.90 -2.05
N ARG A 115 -11.34 -10.72 -3.03
CA ARG A 115 -10.85 -10.21 -4.31
C ARG A 115 -11.89 -9.40 -5.06
N VAL A 116 -13.18 -9.80 -5.01
CA VAL A 116 -14.27 -9.03 -5.63
C VAL A 116 -14.55 -7.72 -4.89
N LYS A 117 -14.47 -7.72 -3.57
CA LYS A 117 -14.65 -6.52 -2.76
C LYS A 117 -13.49 -5.54 -2.94
N GLY A 118 -12.26 -6.03 -2.86
CA GLY A 118 -11.06 -5.19 -2.87
C GLY A 118 -11.14 -4.05 -1.86
N LEU A 119 -10.66 -2.90 -2.23
CA LEU A 119 -10.72 -1.64 -1.46
C LEU A 119 -11.98 -0.81 -1.74
N SER A 120 -13.00 -1.38 -2.42
CA SER A 120 -14.24 -0.66 -2.76
C SER A 120 -14.92 -0.07 -1.53
N GLY A 121 -15.37 1.18 -1.62
CA GLY A 121 -16.03 1.94 -0.56
C GLY A 121 -15.09 2.42 0.55
N LEU A 122 -13.78 2.34 0.34
CA LEU A 122 -12.80 2.88 1.27
C LEU A 122 -12.53 4.35 0.92
N PRO A 123 -12.86 5.31 1.81
CA PRO A 123 -12.68 6.74 1.52
C PRO A 123 -11.23 7.22 1.70
N PHE A 124 -10.39 6.42 2.32
CA PHE A 124 -9.02 6.76 2.63
C PHE A 124 -8.19 5.48 2.86
N LEU A 125 -6.97 5.45 2.35
CA LEU A 125 -5.96 4.42 2.61
C LEU A 125 -4.76 5.09 3.28
N GLU A 126 -4.29 4.55 4.39
CA GLU A 126 -3.12 5.08 5.10
C GLU A 126 -1.85 4.83 4.27
N ALA A 127 -0.93 5.82 4.22
CA ALA A 127 0.35 5.66 3.51
C ALA A 127 1.16 4.48 4.07
N GLY A 128 1.83 3.73 3.19
CA GLY A 128 2.55 2.51 3.56
C GLY A 128 1.62 1.33 3.89
N THR A 129 0.33 1.43 3.55
CA THR A 129 -0.62 0.33 3.66
C THR A 129 -1.21 -0.03 2.29
N GLY A 130 -1.82 -1.21 2.18
CA GLY A 130 -2.42 -1.64 0.93
C GLY A 130 -3.23 -2.91 1.05
N MET A 131 -3.59 -3.47 -0.10
CA MET A 131 -4.22 -4.79 -0.20
C MET A 131 -3.42 -5.68 -1.13
N LEU A 132 -3.09 -6.89 -0.66
CA LEU A 132 -2.41 -7.91 -1.42
C LEU A 132 -3.42 -8.95 -1.91
N PHE A 133 -3.59 -9.03 -3.22
CA PHE A 133 -4.38 -10.06 -3.90
C PHE A 133 -3.49 -11.23 -4.26
N VAL A 134 -3.95 -12.43 -3.95
CA VAL A 134 -3.23 -13.67 -4.23
C VAL A 134 -4.08 -14.54 -5.16
N PHE A 135 -3.47 -15.01 -6.25
CA PHE A 135 -4.10 -15.91 -7.21
C PHE A 135 -3.37 -17.27 -7.21
N GLU A 136 -4.08 -18.30 -7.63
CA GLU A 136 -3.54 -19.68 -7.62
C GLU A 136 -2.47 -19.86 -8.70
N ASP A 137 -2.74 -19.33 -9.90
CA ASP A 137 -1.85 -19.42 -11.06
C ASP A 137 -1.51 -18.04 -11.61
N PRO A 138 -0.31 -17.85 -12.20
CA PRO A 138 0.03 -16.61 -12.88
C PRO A 138 -0.78 -16.47 -14.17
N GLU A 139 -1.47 -15.34 -14.34
CA GLU A 139 -2.27 -15.05 -15.52
C GLU A 139 -2.28 -13.55 -15.87
N ARG A 140 -2.81 -13.18 -17.04
CA ARG A 140 -3.11 -11.78 -17.34
C ARG A 140 -4.36 -11.35 -16.61
N LEU A 141 -4.19 -10.95 -15.38
CA LEU A 141 -5.24 -10.47 -14.49
C LEU A 141 -5.92 -9.22 -15.07
N ARG A 142 -7.17 -8.99 -14.68
CA ARG A 142 -7.94 -7.82 -15.11
C ARG A 142 -8.60 -7.18 -13.91
N PHE A 143 -8.17 -5.97 -13.58
CA PHE A 143 -8.67 -5.18 -12.48
C PHE A 143 -9.52 -4.01 -12.97
N TRP A 144 -10.32 -3.47 -12.11
CA TRP A 144 -11.18 -2.31 -12.35
C TRP A 144 -11.37 -1.52 -11.06
N MET A 145 -11.68 -0.25 -11.19
CA MET A 145 -11.86 0.67 -10.07
C MET A 145 -13.33 0.77 -9.62
N ARG A 146 -14.07 -0.36 -9.71
CA ARG A 146 -15.50 -0.35 -9.36
C ARG A 146 -15.74 -0.01 -7.91
N GLY A 147 -16.54 1.05 -7.64
CA GLY A 147 -16.89 1.49 -6.29
C GLY A 147 -15.71 2.03 -5.49
N MET A 148 -14.63 2.40 -6.16
CA MET A 148 -13.50 3.07 -5.55
C MET A 148 -13.81 4.55 -5.32
N GLU A 149 -13.30 5.10 -4.22
CA GLU A 149 -13.42 6.51 -3.84
C GLU A 149 -12.08 7.23 -3.81
N ILE A 150 -10.99 6.49 -4.04
CA ILE A 150 -9.61 6.98 -4.08
C ILE A 150 -8.89 6.44 -5.32
N SER A 151 -7.86 7.15 -5.80
CA SER A 151 -6.95 6.64 -6.82
C SER A 151 -5.99 5.60 -6.22
N LEU A 152 -5.53 4.66 -7.03
CA LEU A 152 -4.62 3.60 -6.62
C LEU A 152 -3.46 3.44 -7.61
N ASP A 153 -2.31 2.98 -7.10
CA ASP A 153 -1.32 2.30 -7.89
C ASP A 153 -1.57 0.80 -7.82
N ILE A 154 -1.56 0.12 -8.97
CA ILE A 154 -1.74 -1.32 -9.06
C ILE A 154 -0.39 -1.92 -9.46
N VAL A 155 0.27 -2.55 -8.51
CA VAL A 155 1.59 -3.17 -8.68
C VAL A 155 1.40 -4.64 -9.01
N TRP A 156 1.83 -5.04 -10.21
CA TRP A 156 1.70 -6.40 -10.72
C TRP A 156 2.95 -7.21 -10.42
N ILE A 157 2.80 -8.37 -9.78
CA ILE A 157 3.90 -9.17 -9.26
C ILE A 157 3.81 -10.57 -9.84
N SER A 158 4.91 -11.04 -10.43
CA SER A 158 5.02 -12.38 -11.03
C SER A 158 5.14 -13.49 -9.97
N SER A 159 5.04 -14.72 -10.42
CA SER A 159 5.25 -15.91 -9.57
C SER A 159 6.69 -16.09 -9.07
N ASP A 160 7.65 -15.41 -9.68
CA ASP A 160 9.05 -15.38 -9.26
C ASP A 160 9.38 -14.13 -8.40
N CYS A 161 8.34 -13.52 -7.80
CA CYS A 161 8.47 -12.47 -6.81
C CYS A 161 9.17 -11.20 -7.33
N ARG A 162 8.75 -10.76 -8.51
CA ARG A 162 9.23 -9.51 -9.10
C ARG A 162 8.08 -8.66 -9.58
N VAL A 163 8.22 -7.37 -9.45
CA VAL A 163 7.32 -6.41 -10.09
C VAL A 163 7.51 -6.51 -11.61
N VAL A 164 6.43 -6.84 -12.32
CA VAL A 164 6.43 -7.00 -13.79
C VAL A 164 5.77 -5.84 -14.51
N ASP A 165 4.94 -5.09 -13.80
CA ASP A 165 4.26 -3.90 -14.30
C ASP A 165 3.74 -3.05 -13.15
N VAL A 166 3.46 -1.75 -13.40
CA VAL A 166 2.79 -0.85 -12.46
C VAL A 166 1.81 0.01 -13.25
N SER A 167 0.54 -0.04 -12.87
CA SER A 167 -0.47 0.91 -13.35
C SER A 167 -0.54 2.05 -12.33
N GLU A 168 0.10 3.18 -12.66
CA GLU A 168 0.27 4.31 -11.74
C GLU A 168 -0.95 5.24 -11.76
N ASP A 169 -1.27 5.80 -10.59
CA ASP A 169 -2.30 6.82 -10.34
C ASP A 169 -3.62 6.54 -11.07
N VAL A 170 -4.08 5.29 -10.96
CA VAL A 170 -5.32 4.83 -11.59
C VAL A 170 -6.49 5.57 -10.95
N PRO A 171 -7.24 6.40 -11.71
CA PRO A 171 -8.29 7.22 -11.14
C PRO A 171 -9.52 6.39 -10.73
N PHE A 172 -10.18 6.79 -9.67
CA PHE A 172 -11.50 6.27 -9.34
C PHE A 172 -12.54 6.82 -10.34
N PRO A 173 -13.54 6.00 -10.73
CA PRO A 173 -14.55 6.42 -11.68
C PRO A 173 -15.60 7.33 -11.06
N ASP A 174 -16.34 8.03 -11.93
CA ASP A 174 -17.60 8.64 -11.51
C ASP A 174 -18.55 7.54 -10.98
N PRO A 175 -19.19 7.72 -9.82
CA PRO A 175 -20.12 6.75 -9.22
C PRO A 175 -21.22 6.28 -10.16
N ASP A 176 -21.64 7.12 -11.10
CA ASP A 176 -22.70 6.83 -12.07
C ASP A 176 -22.18 6.11 -13.32
N THR A 177 -20.87 5.83 -13.43
CA THR A 177 -20.28 5.14 -14.58
C THR A 177 -20.83 3.72 -14.73
N PRO A 178 -21.45 3.38 -15.88
CA PRO A 178 -21.94 2.04 -16.12
C PRO A 178 -20.82 0.98 -16.08
N LEU A 179 -21.12 -0.22 -15.58
CA LEU A 179 -20.12 -1.29 -15.40
C LEU A 179 -19.39 -1.68 -16.69
N ASN A 180 -20.07 -1.59 -17.84
CA ASN A 180 -19.50 -1.90 -19.16
C ASN A 180 -18.57 -0.80 -19.69
N GLU A 181 -18.60 0.38 -19.10
CA GLU A 181 -17.77 1.54 -19.48
C GLU A 181 -16.57 1.69 -18.55
N LEU A 182 -16.53 0.99 -17.41
CA LEU A 182 -15.39 1.01 -16.52
C LEU A 182 -14.12 0.47 -17.21
N PRO A 183 -13.02 1.23 -17.18
CA PRO A 183 -11.72 0.77 -17.68
C PRO A 183 -11.28 -0.55 -17.02
N ARG A 184 -10.49 -1.32 -17.76
CA ARG A 184 -9.84 -2.54 -17.28
C ARG A 184 -8.34 -2.36 -17.36
N TYR A 185 -7.68 -2.64 -16.25
CA TYR A 185 -6.23 -2.56 -16.11
C TYR A 185 -5.68 -3.99 -16.09
N SER A 186 -4.60 -4.21 -16.79
CA SER A 186 -3.98 -5.54 -16.94
C SER A 186 -2.49 -5.37 -17.16
N PRO A 187 -1.65 -6.25 -16.61
CA PRO A 187 -0.22 -6.20 -16.83
C PRO A 187 0.15 -6.65 -18.26
N GLU A 188 1.30 -6.23 -18.75
CA GLU A 188 1.86 -6.72 -20.01
C GLU A 188 2.29 -8.18 -19.90
N SER A 189 2.80 -8.61 -18.74
CA SER A 189 3.22 -9.98 -18.43
C SER A 189 2.28 -10.64 -17.40
N PRO A 190 2.21 -11.99 -17.35
CA PRO A 190 1.41 -12.67 -16.34
C PRO A 190 1.85 -12.30 -14.92
N ALA A 191 0.87 -12.05 -14.05
CA ALA A 191 1.06 -11.78 -12.63
C ALA A 191 0.32 -12.83 -11.79
N GLN A 192 0.87 -13.17 -10.63
CA GLN A 192 0.24 -14.07 -9.66
C GLN A 192 -0.23 -13.32 -8.43
N TYR A 193 0.42 -12.19 -8.14
CA TYR A 193 0.04 -11.34 -7.02
C TYR A 193 -0.18 -9.91 -7.52
N VAL A 194 -1.03 -9.17 -6.81
CA VAL A 194 -1.28 -7.76 -7.09
C VAL A 194 -1.27 -7.02 -5.76
N LEU A 195 -0.48 -5.95 -5.68
CA LEU A 195 -0.47 -5.05 -4.54
C LEU A 195 -1.13 -3.74 -4.95
N GLU A 196 -2.25 -3.39 -4.30
CA GLU A 196 -2.89 -2.07 -4.43
C GLU A 196 -2.44 -1.17 -3.28
N ILE A 197 -1.92 0.01 -3.62
CA ILE A 197 -1.49 1.07 -2.70
C ILE A 197 -2.09 2.41 -3.13
N ASN A 198 -1.85 3.50 -2.39
CA ASN A 198 -2.34 4.82 -2.80
C ASN A 198 -1.83 5.23 -4.17
N GLY A 199 -2.66 5.94 -4.93
CA GLY A 199 -2.28 6.49 -6.23
C GLY A 199 -1.13 7.48 -6.11
N GLY A 200 -0.08 7.27 -6.93
CA GLY A 200 1.14 8.07 -6.93
C GLY A 200 2.21 7.63 -5.93
N GLU A 201 1.88 6.75 -4.98
CA GLU A 201 2.81 6.31 -3.93
C GLU A 201 3.98 5.50 -4.50
N ALA A 202 3.76 4.68 -5.54
CA ALA A 202 4.82 3.95 -6.22
C ALA A 202 5.88 4.89 -6.81
N ALA A 203 5.44 5.93 -7.52
CA ALA A 203 6.34 6.92 -8.11
C ALA A 203 7.08 7.74 -7.05
N GLU A 204 6.42 8.15 -5.96
CA GLU A 204 7.03 8.89 -4.86
C GLU A 204 8.13 8.09 -4.15
N LEU A 205 7.92 6.79 -3.99
CA LEU A 205 8.85 5.88 -3.30
C LEU A 205 9.89 5.27 -4.24
N GLY A 206 9.74 5.43 -5.57
CA GLY A 206 10.62 4.87 -6.58
C GLY A 206 10.45 3.36 -6.79
N LEU A 207 9.26 2.83 -6.45
CA LEU A 207 8.87 1.45 -6.72
C LEU A 207 8.65 1.25 -8.22
N GLY A 208 9.22 0.19 -8.80
CA GLY A 208 9.12 -0.02 -10.24
C GLY A 208 9.37 -1.44 -10.72
N ILE A 209 9.28 -1.61 -12.04
CA ILE A 209 9.49 -2.90 -12.70
C ILE A 209 10.88 -3.45 -12.41
N GLY A 210 10.94 -4.71 -11.98
CA GLY A 210 12.16 -5.44 -11.66
C GLY A 210 12.48 -5.49 -10.16
N ASP A 211 11.79 -4.72 -9.33
CA ASP A 211 11.95 -4.80 -7.88
C ASP A 211 11.57 -6.19 -7.37
N THR A 212 12.31 -6.65 -6.38
CA THR A 212 12.05 -7.93 -5.71
C THR A 212 10.95 -7.77 -4.69
N VAL A 213 10.11 -8.79 -4.54
CA VAL A 213 9.04 -8.82 -3.55
C VAL A 213 9.28 -9.94 -2.55
N GLU A 214 9.09 -9.66 -1.26
CA GLU A 214 9.15 -10.63 -0.18
C GLU A 214 7.90 -10.50 0.70
N PHE A 215 7.34 -11.63 1.10
CA PHE A 215 6.17 -11.68 1.99
C PHE A 215 6.62 -11.98 3.41
N LEU A 216 6.36 -11.03 4.32
CA LEU A 216 6.83 -11.06 5.70
C LEU A 216 5.67 -11.16 6.69
N GLY A 217 6.02 -11.30 7.96
CA GLY A 217 5.05 -11.37 9.05
C GLY A 217 4.06 -12.52 8.87
N GLY A 218 2.77 -12.25 8.87
CA GLY A 218 1.71 -13.24 8.72
C GLY A 218 1.63 -13.92 7.34
N LEU A 219 2.38 -13.44 6.35
CA LEU A 219 2.43 -14.00 5.00
C LEU A 219 3.63 -14.94 4.80
N ALA A 220 4.66 -14.82 5.63
CA ALA A 220 5.92 -15.53 5.48
C ALA A 220 5.71 -17.05 5.35
N GLY A 221 6.24 -17.63 4.27
CA GLY A 221 6.17 -19.07 4.01
C GLY A 221 4.78 -19.62 3.65
N THR A 222 3.77 -18.74 3.49
CA THR A 222 2.41 -19.15 3.10
C THR A 222 2.22 -19.06 1.59
N TYR A 223 2.79 -18.03 0.98
CA TYR A 223 2.74 -17.74 -0.47
C TYR A 223 4.16 -17.66 -0.98
N GLY A 224 4.41 -18.02 -2.21
CA GLY A 224 5.75 -18.29 -2.75
C GLY A 224 6.80 -17.15 -2.71
N CYS A 225 6.41 -15.95 -2.29
CA CYS A 225 7.35 -14.85 -2.05
C CYS A 225 7.66 -14.71 -0.55
#